data_ceb7b1e3dc8f85ea3357d7d2ac07c747
#
_entry.id   ceb7b1e3dc8f85ea3357d7d2ac07c747
#
_cell.length_a   1.000
_cell.length_b   1.000
_cell.length_c   1.000
_cell.angle_alpha   90.00
_cell.angle_beta   90.00
_cell.angle_gamma   90.00
#
_symmetry.space_group_name_H-M   'P 1'
#
loop_
_entity.id
_entity.type
_entity.pdbx_description
1 polymer ?
#
loop_
_entity_poly.entity_id
_entity_poly.type
_entity_poly.pdbx_seq_one_letter_code
_entity_poly.pdbx_strand_id
1 'polypeptide(L)'
;LAGYFDEMILLSEWAVKDAWMGKPLQLAYFNDFAAGEEFYNKLDTLRNTTEKKKLEVLEVYYLCLTLGFKGKYADLQGMERRKVLIDSLARELAAAKGVSIETGGDDKEKNRLSPHWKAPDPGAQSAVRQIPPWLFPGVCVALALLLFLIYNLILGSAADGVLEGLK
;
A
#
# COMPACT_ATOMS: atom_id res chain seq x y z
N LEU A 1 -3.86 18.62 -13.00
CA LEU A 1 -2.59 17.95 -12.64
C LEU A 1 -1.70 18.79 -11.74
N ALA A 2 -1.54 20.13 -11.99
CA ALA A 2 -0.70 20.99 -11.15
C ALA A 2 -1.07 20.87 -9.65
N GLY A 3 -2.34 21.03 -9.29
CA GLY A 3 -2.80 20.91 -7.91
C GLY A 3 -2.55 19.51 -7.29
N TYR A 4 -2.59 18.45 -8.09
CA TYR A 4 -2.23 17.10 -7.63
C TYR A 4 -0.73 17.04 -7.24
N PHE A 5 0.16 17.53 -8.12
CA PHE A 5 1.58 17.53 -7.83
C PHE A 5 1.92 18.41 -6.63
N ASP A 6 1.30 19.60 -6.53
CA ASP A 6 1.49 20.50 -5.39
C ASP A 6 1.08 19.81 -4.08
N GLU A 7 -0.08 19.13 -4.04
CA GLU A 7 -0.53 18.40 -2.87
C GLU A 7 0.41 17.26 -2.51
N MET A 8 0.86 16.46 -3.49
CA MET A 8 1.76 15.32 -3.23
C MET A 8 3.12 15.78 -2.70
N ILE A 9 3.66 16.86 -3.23
CA ILE A 9 4.94 17.43 -2.74
C ILE A 9 4.78 17.96 -1.32
N LEU A 10 3.71 18.68 -1.03
CA LEU A 10 3.45 19.24 0.29
C LEU A 10 3.20 18.15 1.35
N LEU A 11 2.64 16.99 0.95
CA LEU A 11 2.43 15.83 1.83
C LEU A 11 3.68 14.96 1.98
N SER A 12 4.70 15.15 1.12
CA SER A 12 5.94 14.37 1.18
C SER A 12 6.86 14.85 2.30
N GLU A 13 7.84 14.02 2.67
CA GLU A 13 8.93 14.39 3.59
C GLU A 13 10.10 15.09 2.87
N TRP A 14 9.87 15.61 1.69
CA TRP A 14 10.92 16.24 0.90
C TRP A 14 11.42 17.52 1.56
N ALA A 15 12.75 17.64 1.70
CA ALA A 15 13.39 18.76 2.41
C ALA A 15 13.12 20.15 1.80
N VAL A 16 12.75 20.19 0.50
CA VAL A 16 12.53 21.45 -0.25
C VAL A 16 11.04 21.84 -0.28
N LYS A 17 10.15 21.13 0.38
CA LYS A 17 8.70 21.40 0.38
C LYS A 17 8.34 22.82 0.83
N ASP A 18 9.10 23.37 1.80
CA ASP A 18 8.82 24.72 2.31
C ASP A 18 9.11 25.80 1.25
N ALA A 19 10.18 25.61 0.47
CA ALA A 19 10.45 26.48 -0.68
C ALA A 19 9.40 26.31 -1.78
N TRP A 20 8.89 25.09 -1.99
CA TRP A 20 7.79 24.80 -2.93
C TRP A 20 6.51 25.48 -2.52
N MET A 21 6.19 25.50 -1.21
CA MET A 21 5.01 26.18 -0.67
C MET A 21 4.95 27.66 -1.04
N GLY A 22 6.12 28.33 -1.14
CA GLY A 22 6.20 29.73 -1.56
C GLY A 22 5.86 29.95 -3.06
N LYS A 23 5.98 28.94 -3.91
CA LYS A 23 5.72 29.04 -5.35
C LYS A 23 5.19 27.71 -5.93
N PRO A 24 3.98 27.30 -5.56
CA PRO A 24 3.39 26.07 -6.07
C PRO A 24 3.11 26.19 -7.58
N LEU A 25 3.02 25.04 -8.27
CA LEU A 25 2.77 24.98 -9.72
C LEU A 25 1.46 25.66 -10.11
N GLN A 26 0.39 25.48 -9.32
CA GLN A 26 -0.89 26.12 -9.57
C GLN A 26 -0.77 27.64 -9.60
N LEU A 27 0.03 28.24 -8.70
CA LEU A 27 0.28 29.67 -8.71
C LEU A 27 1.20 30.07 -9.87
N ALA A 28 2.28 29.33 -10.11
CA ALA A 28 3.30 29.68 -11.11
C ALA A 28 2.76 29.65 -12.55
N TYR A 29 1.84 28.74 -12.87
CA TYR A 29 1.35 28.53 -14.23
C TYR A 29 -0.09 29.01 -14.46
N PHE A 30 -0.92 29.06 -13.42
CA PHE A 30 -2.36 29.35 -13.56
C PHE A 30 -2.79 30.56 -12.72
N ASN A 31 -1.90 31.12 -11.90
CA ASN A 31 -2.17 32.23 -10.98
C ASN A 31 -3.43 31.99 -10.12
N ASP A 32 -3.60 30.75 -9.66
CA ASP A 32 -4.77 30.28 -8.94
C ASP A 32 -4.34 29.41 -7.75
N PHE A 33 -5.15 29.42 -6.68
CA PHE A 33 -4.97 28.57 -5.50
C PHE A 33 -6.15 27.60 -5.30
N ALA A 34 -7.17 27.67 -6.14
CA ALA A 34 -8.40 26.89 -6.01
C ALA A 34 -8.33 25.52 -6.69
N ALA A 35 -7.13 25.04 -7.06
CA ALA A 35 -6.99 23.80 -7.84
C ALA A 35 -7.66 22.59 -7.17
N GLY A 36 -7.70 22.53 -5.83
CA GLY A 36 -8.36 21.48 -5.07
C GLY A 36 -9.89 21.47 -5.23
N GLU A 37 -10.51 22.61 -5.39
CA GLU A 37 -11.96 22.76 -5.65
C GLU A 37 -12.27 22.64 -7.14
N GLU A 38 -11.52 23.36 -7.97
CA GLU A 38 -11.61 23.35 -9.42
C GLU A 38 -11.49 21.94 -10.03
N PHE A 39 -10.68 21.09 -9.42
CA PHE A 39 -10.55 19.69 -9.85
C PHE A 39 -11.91 18.98 -9.89
N TYR A 40 -12.68 19.08 -8.81
CA TYR A 40 -13.98 18.41 -8.71
C TYR A 40 -15.04 19.09 -9.56
N ASN A 41 -15.03 20.41 -9.65
CA ASN A 41 -15.98 21.18 -10.48
C ASN A 41 -15.78 20.83 -11.97
N LYS A 42 -14.53 20.75 -12.41
CA LYS A 42 -14.19 20.36 -13.79
C LYS A 42 -14.51 18.88 -14.04
N LEU A 43 -14.29 18.01 -13.08
CA LEU A 43 -14.67 16.61 -13.18
C LEU A 43 -16.19 16.45 -13.37
N ASP A 44 -17.00 17.15 -12.58
CA ASP A 44 -18.46 17.11 -12.69
C ASP A 44 -18.92 17.65 -14.05
N THR A 45 -18.33 18.75 -14.53
CA THR A 45 -18.60 19.29 -15.87
C THR A 45 -18.24 18.28 -16.95
N LEU A 46 -17.07 17.65 -16.86
CA LEU A 46 -16.59 16.66 -17.82
C LEU A 46 -17.52 15.44 -17.89
N ARG A 47 -18.02 14.96 -16.75
CA ARG A 47 -18.95 13.83 -16.69
C ARG A 47 -20.26 14.11 -17.44
N ASN A 48 -20.68 15.37 -17.50
CA ASN A 48 -21.89 15.80 -18.20
C ASN A 48 -21.65 16.16 -19.68
N THR A 49 -20.41 16.12 -20.16
CA THR A 49 -20.04 16.44 -21.54
C THR A 49 -20.05 15.19 -22.41
N THR A 50 -20.31 15.37 -23.72
CA THR A 50 -20.33 14.30 -24.73
C THR A 50 -19.10 14.37 -25.66
N GLU A 51 -17.97 14.87 -25.17
CA GLU A 51 -16.76 15.02 -25.99
C GLU A 51 -16.08 13.67 -26.27
N LYS A 52 -15.47 13.55 -27.46
CA LYS A 52 -14.79 12.33 -27.90
C LYS A 52 -13.63 11.90 -26.98
N LYS A 53 -12.96 12.86 -26.36
CA LYS A 53 -11.83 12.62 -25.44
C LYS A 53 -12.22 12.53 -23.97
N LYS A 54 -13.51 12.54 -23.66
CA LYS A 54 -14.04 12.47 -22.30
C LYS A 54 -13.40 11.33 -21.51
N LEU A 55 -13.36 10.13 -22.08
CA LEU A 55 -12.87 8.93 -21.41
C LEU A 55 -11.39 9.02 -21.04
N GLU A 56 -10.55 9.50 -21.96
CA GLU A 56 -9.11 9.68 -21.71
C GLU A 56 -8.86 10.66 -20.55
N VAL A 57 -9.64 11.75 -20.51
CA VAL A 57 -9.52 12.75 -19.45
C VAL A 57 -10.06 12.20 -18.12
N LEU A 58 -11.20 11.47 -18.13
CA LEU A 58 -11.73 10.81 -16.92
C LEU A 58 -10.74 9.81 -16.33
N GLU A 59 -9.98 9.09 -17.15
CA GLU A 59 -8.92 8.20 -16.67
C GLU A 59 -7.84 8.96 -15.87
N VAL A 60 -7.44 10.13 -16.35
CA VAL A 60 -6.47 10.99 -15.64
C VAL A 60 -7.03 11.42 -14.28
N TYR A 61 -8.30 11.83 -14.22
CA TYR A 61 -8.97 12.16 -12.96
C TYR A 61 -9.04 10.97 -12.02
N TYR A 62 -9.42 9.81 -12.53
CA TYR A 62 -9.46 8.56 -11.78
C TYR A 62 -8.09 8.21 -11.21
N LEU A 63 -7.02 8.31 -12.00
CA LEU A 63 -5.65 8.08 -11.54
C LEU A 63 -5.24 9.05 -10.43
N CYS A 64 -5.51 10.35 -10.57
CA CYS A 64 -5.19 11.32 -9.52
C CYS A 64 -5.88 10.97 -8.18
N LEU A 65 -7.17 10.59 -8.24
CA LEU A 65 -7.94 10.21 -7.05
C LEU A 65 -7.45 8.91 -6.42
N THR A 66 -7.13 7.89 -7.23
CA THR A 66 -6.60 6.60 -6.74
C THR A 66 -5.19 6.72 -6.18
N LEU A 67 -4.38 7.62 -6.72
CA LEU A 67 -3.05 7.95 -6.22
C LEU A 67 -3.08 8.87 -4.98
N GLY A 68 -4.27 9.22 -4.48
CA GLY A 68 -4.41 9.84 -3.17
C GLY A 68 -4.74 11.33 -3.17
N PHE A 69 -5.01 11.96 -4.31
CA PHE A 69 -5.42 13.37 -4.35
C PHE A 69 -6.68 13.61 -3.51
N LYS A 70 -6.61 14.58 -2.61
CA LYS A 70 -7.69 14.92 -1.68
C LYS A 70 -8.41 16.19 -2.11
N GLY A 71 -7.68 17.24 -2.44
CA GLY A 71 -8.21 18.56 -2.77
C GLY A 71 -9.22 19.05 -1.71
N LYS A 72 -10.42 19.44 -2.13
CA LYS A 72 -11.48 19.90 -1.22
C LYS A 72 -12.03 18.81 -0.27
N TYR A 73 -11.74 17.54 -0.51
CA TYR A 73 -12.18 16.41 0.32
C TYR A 73 -11.05 15.85 1.19
N ALA A 74 -10.33 16.72 1.87
CA ALA A 74 -9.23 16.33 2.78
C ALA A 74 -9.72 15.89 4.18
N ASP A 75 -10.94 16.22 4.55
CA ASP A 75 -11.55 15.86 5.83
C ASP A 75 -12.11 14.42 5.86
N LEU A 76 -12.58 13.99 7.04
CA LEU A 76 -13.11 12.63 7.23
C LEU A 76 -14.38 12.37 6.39
N GLN A 77 -15.27 13.37 6.29
CA GLN A 77 -16.47 13.23 5.46
C GLN A 77 -16.13 13.20 3.98
N GLY A 78 -15.13 13.99 3.57
CA GLY A 78 -14.62 14.02 2.21
C GLY A 78 -13.97 12.70 1.80
N MET A 79 -13.37 11.98 2.74
CA MET A 79 -12.78 10.67 2.48
C MET A 79 -13.83 9.67 1.97
N GLU A 80 -14.99 9.58 2.60
CA GLU A 80 -16.08 8.71 2.15
C GLU A 80 -16.65 9.16 0.79
N ARG A 81 -16.84 10.47 0.60
CA ARG A 81 -17.30 11.02 -0.69
C ARG A 81 -16.31 10.71 -1.80
N ARG A 82 -15.01 10.83 -1.54
CA ARG A 82 -13.96 10.52 -2.50
C ARG A 82 -13.95 9.04 -2.88
N LYS A 83 -14.14 8.13 -1.90
CA LYS A 83 -14.25 6.69 -2.14
C LYS A 83 -15.42 6.35 -3.05
N VAL A 84 -16.62 6.88 -2.75
CA VAL A 84 -17.80 6.69 -3.59
C VAL A 84 -17.58 7.24 -5.00
N LEU A 85 -16.89 8.38 -5.13
CA LEU A 85 -16.56 8.97 -6.43
C LEU A 85 -15.60 8.09 -7.22
N ILE A 86 -14.55 7.56 -6.60
CA ILE A 86 -13.61 6.62 -7.23
C ILE A 86 -14.34 5.38 -7.75
N ASP A 87 -15.20 4.78 -6.93
CA ASP A 87 -15.99 3.60 -7.32
C ASP A 87 -16.96 3.90 -8.46
N SER A 88 -17.55 5.10 -8.48
CA SER A 88 -18.42 5.55 -9.55
C SER A 88 -17.66 5.74 -10.87
N LEU A 89 -16.47 6.38 -10.82
CA LEU A 89 -15.61 6.57 -11.98
C LEU A 89 -15.09 5.24 -12.53
N ALA A 90 -14.69 4.32 -11.65
CA ALA A 90 -14.24 2.99 -12.05
C ALA A 90 -15.33 2.26 -12.87
N ARG A 91 -16.58 2.30 -12.39
CA ARG A 91 -17.71 1.69 -13.11
C ARG A 91 -18.01 2.39 -14.43
N GLU A 92 -17.96 3.73 -14.47
CA GLU A 92 -18.18 4.51 -15.70
C GLU A 92 -17.11 4.19 -16.75
N LEU A 93 -15.84 4.13 -16.35
CA LEU A 93 -14.72 3.80 -17.23
C LEU A 93 -14.78 2.35 -17.74
N ALA A 94 -15.12 1.41 -16.87
CA ALA A 94 -15.26 0.01 -17.24
C ALA A 94 -16.41 -0.22 -18.21
N ALA A 95 -17.57 0.39 -17.97
CA ALA A 95 -18.72 0.30 -18.86
C ALA A 95 -18.39 0.90 -20.25
N ALA A 96 -17.67 2.02 -20.29
CA ALA A 96 -17.26 2.66 -21.53
C ALA A 96 -16.22 1.86 -22.32
N LYS A 97 -15.35 1.09 -21.63
CA LYS A 97 -14.36 0.20 -22.25
C LYS A 97 -14.88 -1.20 -22.56
N GLY A 98 -16.13 -1.50 -22.19
CA GLY A 98 -16.71 -2.83 -22.34
C GLY A 98 -16.06 -3.88 -21.45
N VAL A 99 -15.42 -3.45 -20.36
CA VAL A 99 -14.78 -4.33 -19.36
C VAL A 99 -15.78 -4.55 -18.24
N SER A 100 -16.24 -5.79 -18.05
CA SER A 100 -17.02 -6.15 -16.86
C SER A 100 -16.14 -6.08 -15.64
N ILE A 101 -16.50 -5.22 -14.66
CA ILE A 101 -15.92 -5.29 -13.31
C ILE A 101 -16.63 -6.45 -12.61
N GLU A 102 -16.43 -7.68 -13.06
CA GLU A 102 -16.83 -8.85 -12.29
C GLU A 102 -15.74 -9.14 -11.27
N THR A 103 -16.06 -8.83 -10.04
CA THR A 103 -15.31 -9.21 -8.85
C THR A 103 -15.33 -10.73 -8.76
N GLY A 104 -14.37 -11.43 -9.37
CA GLY A 104 -14.18 -12.85 -9.15
C GLY A 104 -14.22 -13.79 -10.36
N GLY A 105 -14.15 -13.30 -11.58
CA GLY A 105 -14.03 -14.17 -12.77
C GLY A 105 -12.60 -14.40 -13.22
N ASP A 106 -12.35 -15.60 -13.73
CA ASP A 106 -11.07 -16.20 -14.11
C ASP A 106 -10.36 -15.55 -15.33
N ASP A 107 -10.75 -14.33 -15.70
CA ASP A 107 -10.14 -13.56 -16.79
C ASP A 107 -8.89 -12.78 -16.33
N LYS A 108 -7.94 -13.50 -15.70
CA LYS A 108 -6.64 -12.96 -15.31
C LYS A 108 -5.80 -12.43 -16.49
N GLU A 109 -6.17 -12.78 -17.71
CA GLU A 109 -5.44 -12.40 -18.92
C GLU A 109 -5.85 -11.03 -19.48
N LYS A 110 -7.12 -10.61 -19.34
CA LYS A 110 -7.63 -9.36 -19.89
C LYS A 110 -7.38 -8.12 -19.00
N ASN A 111 -7.15 -8.31 -17.71
CA ASN A 111 -6.92 -7.23 -16.73
C ASN A 111 -5.45 -6.91 -16.47
N ARG A 112 -4.54 -7.26 -17.37
CA ARG A 112 -3.13 -6.90 -17.22
C ARG A 112 -2.93 -5.42 -17.54
N LEU A 113 -2.41 -4.68 -16.56
CA LEU A 113 -2.00 -3.26 -16.72
C LEU A 113 -0.92 -3.08 -17.81
N SER A 114 -0.21 -4.15 -18.17
CA SER A 114 0.75 -4.19 -19.27
C SER A 114 0.77 -5.58 -19.87
N PRO A 115 0.83 -5.73 -21.23
CA PRO A 115 0.96 -7.03 -21.90
C PRO A 115 2.20 -7.82 -21.48
N HIS A 116 3.23 -7.15 -20.99
CA HIS A 116 4.52 -7.72 -20.57
C HIS A 116 4.65 -7.87 -19.06
N TRP A 117 3.70 -7.36 -18.27
CA TRP A 117 3.75 -7.50 -16.84
C TRP A 117 3.19 -8.85 -16.41
N LYS A 118 4.04 -9.70 -15.87
CA LYS A 118 3.63 -10.91 -15.16
C LYS A 118 3.55 -10.57 -13.68
N ALA A 119 2.37 -10.74 -13.08
CA ALA A 119 2.27 -10.68 -11.63
C ALA A 119 3.32 -11.65 -11.04
N PRO A 120 4.09 -11.24 -10.00
CA PRO A 120 4.92 -12.18 -9.27
C PRO A 120 4.03 -13.35 -8.86
N ASP A 121 4.42 -14.58 -9.21
CA ASP A 121 3.67 -15.77 -8.79
C ASP A 121 3.47 -15.71 -7.29
N PRO A 122 2.23 -15.80 -6.77
CA PRO A 122 1.99 -15.83 -5.34
C PRO A 122 2.74 -16.99 -4.65
N GLY A 123 3.14 -18.01 -5.40
CA GLY A 123 4.02 -19.08 -4.95
C GLY A 123 5.49 -18.66 -4.76
N ALA A 124 5.98 -17.64 -5.47
CA ALA A 124 7.37 -17.20 -5.34
C ALA A 124 7.60 -16.34 -4.07
N GLN A 125 6.56 -15.70 -3.54
CA GLN A 125 6.64 -14.97 -2.26
C GLN A 125 6.50 -15.90 -1.04
N SER A 126 6.10 -17.15 -1.22
CA SER A 126 5.95 -18.16 -0.17
C SER A 126 7.26 -18.85 0.19
N ALA A 127 8.38 -18.49 -0.41
CA ALA A 127 9.71 -19.00 -0.05
C ALA A 127 10.30 -18.32 1.21
N VAL A 128 9.59 -17.44 1.89
CA VAL A 128 9.83 -17.22 3.32
C VAL A 128 9.35 -18.51 4.00
N ARG A 129 10.31 -19.44 4.18
CA ARG A 129 10.17 -20.69 4.93
C ARG A 129 9.44 -20.37 6.23
N GLN A 130 8.13 -20.60 6.25
CA GLN A 130 7.32 -20.44 7.45
C GLN A 130 7.88 -21.46 8.45
N ILE A 131 8.70 -20.97 9.38
CA ILE A 131 9.19 -21.78 10.50
C ILE A 131 7.93 -22.18 11.28
N PRO A 132 7.57 -23.46 11.32
CA PRO A 132 6.35 -23.87 11.98
C PRO A 132 6.40 -23.42 13.45
N PRO A 133 5.30 -22.85 13.98
CA PRO A 133 5.29 -22.23 15.32
C PRO A 133 5.62 -23.22 16.46
N TRP A 134 5.53 -24.53 16.22
CA TRP A 134 5.92 -25.56 17.19
C TRP A 134 7.43 -25.77 17.32
N LEU A 135 8.23 -25.24 16.40
CA LEU A 135 9.68 -25.37 16.42
C LEU A 135 10.30 -24.55 17.58
N PHE A 136 9.71 -23.41 17.92
CA PHE A 136 10.14 -22.59 19.07
C PHE A 136 10.02 -23.31 20.41
N PRO A 137 8.86 -23.87 20.79
CA PRO A 137 8.75 -24.64 22.03
C PRO A 137 9.61 -25.88 22.00
N GLY A 138 9.79 -26.56 20.87
CA GLY A 138 10.68 -27.72 20.73
C GLY A 138 12.14 -27.39 21.05
N VAL A 139 12.66 -26.28 20.52
CA VAL A 139 14.04 -25.82 20.81
C VAL A 139 14.19 -25.43 22.27
N CYS A 140 13.21 -24.76 22.87
CA CYS A 140 13.25 -24.40 24.29
C CYS A 140 13.31 -25.64 25.19
N VAL A 141 12.51 -26.67 24.92
CA VAL A 141 12.54 -27.95 25.68
C VAL A 141 13.87 -28.67 25.50
N ALA A 142 14.40 -28.73 24.27
CA ALA A 142 15.72 -29.35 24.03
C ALA A 142 16.85 -28.64 24.78
N LEU A 143 16.86 -27.31 24.82
CA LEU A 143 17.81 -26.51 25.57
C LEU A 143 17.69 -26.75 27.09
N ALA A 144 16.45 -26.80 27.59
CA ALA A 144 16.21 -27.07 29.01
C ALA A 144 16.71 -28.46 29.42
N LEU A 145 16.47 -29.49 28.59
CA LEU A 145 16.99 -30.86 28.82
C LEU A 145 18.53 -30.91 28.77
N LEU A 146 19.12 -30.18 27.82
CA LEU A 146 20.58 -30.14 27.73
C LEU A 146 21.22 -29.47 28.95
N LEU A 147 20.66 -28.36 29.43
CA LEU A 147 21.10 -27.71 30.66
C LEU A 147 20.90 -28.60 31.87
N PHE A 148 19.80 -29.33 31.96
CA PHE A 148 19.52 -30.28 33.02
C PHE A 148 20.57 -31.44 33.05
N LEU A 149 20.92 -31.98 31.88
CA LEU A 149 21.95 -33.03 31.77
C LEU A 149 23.33 -32.49 32.19
N ILE A 150 23.71 -31.31 31.73
CA ILE A 150 24.97 -30.67 32.12
C ILE A 150 25.01 -30.47 33.66
N TYR A 151 23.92 -29.97 34.22
CA TYR A 151 23.81 -29.75 35.66
C TYR A 151 23.94 -31.06 36.46
N ASN A 152 23.27 -32.13 36.02
CA ASN A 152 23.40 -33.47 36.64
C ASN A 152 24.83 -34.03 36.53
N LEU A 153 25.51 -33.86 35.41
CA LEU A 153 26.89 -34.29 35.21
C LEU A 153 27.84 -33.53 36.16
N ILE A 154 27.67 -32.24 36.32
CA ILE A 154 28.49 -31.40 37.19
C ILE A 154 28.25 -31.78 38.67
N LEU A 155 26.98 -31.97 39.06
CA LEU A 155 26.66 -32.39 40.43
C LEU A 155 27.16 -33.79 40.73
N GLY A 156 27.03 -34.73 39.80
CA GLY A 156 27.56 -36.10 39.95
C GLY A 156 29.06 -36.11 40.13
N SER A 157 29.80 -35.36 39.31
CA SER A 157 31.27 -35.27 39.45
C SER A 157 31.72 -34.55 40.71
N ALA A 158 30.95 -33.58 41.20
CA ALA A 158 31.23 -32.90 42.46
C ALA A 158 30.95 -33.80 43.68
N ALA A 159 29.91 -34.64 43.62
CA ALA A 159 29.58 -35.58 44.67
C ALA A 159 30.64 -36.71 44.80
N ASP A 160 31.13 -37.24 43.67
CA ASP A 160 32.19 -38.26 43.65
C ASP A 160 33.51 -37.70 44.16
N GLY A 161 33.85 -36.44 43.83
CA GLY A 161 35.07 -35.80 44.38
C GLY A 161 35.03 -35.55 45.87
N VAL A 162 33.87 -35.33 46.47
CA VAL A 162 33.73 -35.20 47.95
C VAL A 162 33.81 -36.55 48.63
N LEU A 163 33.34 -37.63 48.04
CA LEU A 163 33.41 -38.97 48.58
C LEU A 163 34.82 -39.54 48.52
N GLU A 164 35.63 -39.18 47.51
CA GLU A 164 37.06 -39.60 47.47
C GLU A 164 37.94 -38.85 48.50
N GLY A 165 37.58 -37.59 48.83
CA GLY A 165 38.32 -36.78 49.81
C GLY A 165 38.04 -37.12 51.25
N LEU A 166 37.09 -38.02 51.56
CA LEU A 166 36.74 -38.52 52.93
C LEU A 166 37.24 -39.89 53.22
N LYS A 167 38.03 -40.50 52.35
CA LYS A 167 38.65 -41.82 52.51
C LYS A 167 40.16 -41.67 52.71
#